data_583c3a0ce65359c74fa0ada6a6926f82
#
_entry.id   583c3a0ce65359c74fa0ada6a6926f82
#
_cell.length_a   1.000
_cell.length_b   1.000
_cell.length_c   1.000
_cell.angle_alpha   90.00
_cell.angle_beta   90.00
_cell.angle_gamma   90.00
#
_symmetry.space_group_name_H-M   'P 1'
#
loop_
_entity.id
_entity.type
_entity.pdbx_description
1 polymer ?
#
loop_
_entity_poly.entity_id
_entity_poly.type
_entity_poly.pdbx_seq_one_letter_code
_entity_poly.pdbx_strand_id
1 'polypeptide(L)'
;MVDKAMRYAYEVYKEKSFSQAAKNLYVSQPALSLAIRKLEDRLGLQIFDRSTTPISLTAEGQMYIDTAQRILRLSEQLESYMDDRRRLHTGRITVGAPHLFIVHLLPGIIGQFTENYSQVDFSLLEGDTVQLREMLLKDEIDLILDTTEYEPELMVQYKVLDETILLAVPAANKLNRKLARYALALEDVQTGRFLEDRFAPVPLESFREERFLMQRKGQDMHSRSLALCRACGFEPKSYLHLNQLVTALDLTRQ
;
A
#
# COMPACT_ATOMS: atom_id res chain seq x y z
N MET A 1 20.79 -1.85 -21.33
CA MET A 1 19.92 -1.53 -22.47
C MET A 1 18.97 -2.70 -22.69
N VAL A 2 17.71 -2.52 -22.42
CA VAL A 2 16.66 -3.57 -22.49
C VAL A 2 16.30 -3.83 -23.97
N ASP A 3 16.05 -5.12 -24.32
CA ASP A 3 15.58 -5.53 -25.64
C ASP A 3 14.26 -4.80 -26.00
N LYS A 4 14.23 -4.18 -27.16
CA LYS A 4 13.05 -3.47 -27.69
C LYS A 4 11.83 -4.39 -27.78
N ALA A 5 12.05 -5.67 -28.10
CA ALA A 5 10.98 -6.65 -28.18
C ALA A 5 10.34 -6.95 -26.81
N MET A 6 11.11 -6.88 -25.74
CA MET A 6 10.60 -7.02 -24.37
C MET A 6 9.66 -5.86 -23.99
N ARG A 7 10.03 -4.61 -24.29
CA ARG A 7 9.15 -3.44 -24.11
C ARG A 7 7.86 -3.58 -24.92
N TYR A 8 7.97 -4.11 -26.13
CA TYR A 8 6.83 -4.35 -27.00
C TYR A 8 5.87 -5.39 -26.43
N ALA A 9 6.40 -6.50 -25.90
CA ALA A 9 5.59 -7.52 -25.26
C ALA A 9 4.88 -6.97 -24.02
N TYR A 10 5.58 -6.23 -23.18
CA TYR A 10 5.00 -5.62 -21.99
C TYR A 10 3.86 -4.64 -22.34
N GLU A 11 4.02 -3.80 -23.34
CA GLU A 11 2.97 -2.86 -23.76
C GLU A 11 1.73 -3.58 -24.33
N VAL A 12 1.92 -4.67 -25.12
CA VAL A 12 0.79 -5.50 -25.58
C VAL A 12 0.04 -6.13 -24.42
N TYR A 13 0.75 -6.60 -23.38
CA TYR A 13 0.14 -7.14 -22.17
C TYR A 13 -0.71 -6.09 -21.45
N LYS A 14 -0.16 -4.89 -21.24
CA LYS A 14 -0.82 -3.78 -20.55
C LYS A 14 -2.11 -3.35 -21.27
N GLU A 15 -2.05 -3.19 -22.57
CA GLU A 15 -3.18 -2.73 -23.39
C GLU A 15 -4.16 -3.85 -23.74
N LYS A 16 -3.78 -5.11 -23.57
CA LYS A 16 -4.54 -6.30 -24.01
C LYS A 16 -4.98 -6.21 -25.48
N SER A 17 -4.22 -5.44 -26.28
CA SER A 17 -4.52 -5.10 -27.66
C SER A 17 -3.26 -4.74 -28.45
N PHE A 18 -2.95 -5.50 -29.52
CA PHE A 18 -1.85 -5.16 -30.43
C PHE A 18 -2.02 -3.81 -31.11
N SER A 19 -3.26 -3.45 -31.47
CA SER A 19 -3.52 -2.19 -32.16
C SER A 19 -3.34 -1.00 -31.24
N GLN A 20 -3.77 -1.09 -29.99
CA GLN A 20 -3.60 -0.01 -29.00
C GLN A 20 -2.14 0.12 -28.57
N ALA A 21 -1.47 -0.99 -28.30
CA ALA A 21 -0.05 -1.01 -27.99
C ALA A 21 0.81 -0.42 -29.13
N ALA A 22 0.48 -0.72 -30.38
CA ALA A 22 1.19 -0.16 -31.52
C ALA A 22 1.05 1.37 -31.61
N LYS A 23 -0.13 1.91 -31.29
CA LYS A 23 -0.35 3.37 -31.22
C LYS A 23 0.50 4.00 -30.12
N ASN A 24 0.49 3.43 -28.93
CA ASN A 24 1.27 3.94 -27.78
C ASN A 24 2.78 3.91 -28.06
N LEU A 25 3.23 2.89 -28.81
CA LEU A 25 4.64 2.71 -29.18
C LEU A 25 5.07 3.47 -30.45
N TYR A 26 4.14 4.18 -31.08
CA TYR A 26 4.36 4.91 -32.35
C TYR A 26 4.93 4.02 -33.47
N VAL A 27 4.42 2.77 -33.57
CA VAL A 27 4.79 1.81 -34.62
C VAL A 27 3.54 1.28 -35.33
N SER A 28 3.73 0.68 -36.52
CA SER A 28 2.62 -0.01 -37.16
C SER A 28 2.29 -1.33 -36.47
N GLN A 29 1.01 -1.67 -36.41
CA GLN A 29 0.58 -2.96 -35.82
C GLN A 29 1.24 -4.18 -36.46
N PRO A 30 1.43 -4.26 -37.82
CA PRO A 30 2.17 -5.36 -38.44
C PRO A 30 3.63 -5.43 -37.95
N ALA A 31 4.31 -4.30 -37.77
CA ALA A 31 5.69 -4.27 -37.29
C ALA A 31 5.77 -4.76 -35.83
N LEU A 32 4.84 -4.33 -34.98
CA LEU A 32 4.74 -4.82 -33.60
C LEU A 32 4.50 -6.34 -33.58
N SER A 33 3.51 -6.81 -34.34
CA SER A 33 3.18 -8.25 -34.42
C SER A 33 4.35 -9.10 -34.89
N LEU A 34 5.10 -8.61 -35.90
CA LEU A 34 6.30 -9.30 -36.39
C LEU A 34 7.41 -9.34 -35.32
N ALA A 35 7.62 -8.23 -34.58
CA ALA A 35 8.63 -8.17 -33.53
C ALA A 35 8.31 -9.16 -32.40
N ILE A 36 7.04 -9.25 -31.99
CA ILE A 36 6.60 -10.21 -30.97
C ILE A 36 6.77 -11.65 -31.47
N ARG A 37 6.39 -11.97 -32.73
CA ARG A 37 6.61 -13.31 -33.30
C ARG A 37 8.09 -13.70 -33.25
N LYS A 38 8.97 -12.82 -33.72
CA LYS A 38 10.42 -13.09 -33.66
C LYS A 38 10.93 -13.30 -32.22
N LEU A 39 10.34 -12.64 -31.26
CA LEU A 39 10.65 -12.86 -29.85
C LEU A 39 10.18 -14.26 -29.41
N GLU A 40 8.93 -14.61 -29.69
CA GLU A 40 8.34 -15.92 -29.40
C GLU A 40 9.14 -17.07 -30.06
N ASP A 41 9.49 -16.91 -31.34
CA ASP A 41 10.33 -17.86 -32.09
C ASP A 41 11.72 -18.05 -31.45
N ARG A 42 12.35 -16.97 -31.05
CA ARG A 42 13.67 -16.99 -30.34
C ARG A 42 13.60 -17.69 -29.01
N LEU A 43 12.49 -17.53 -28.27
CA LEU A 43 12.27 -18.14 -26.97
C LEU A 43 11.78 -19.60 -27.07
N GLY A 44 11.28 -20.01 -28.24
CA GLY A 44 10.69 -21.32 -28.45
C GLY A 44 9.34 -21.51 -27.75
N LEU A 45 8.65 -20.40 -27.39
CA LEU A 45 7.37 -20.41 -26.70
C LEU A 45 6.47 -19.26 -27.18
N GLN A 46 5.16 -19.41 -26.98
CA GLN A 46 4.21 -18.33 -27.22
C GLN A 46 3.97 -17.56 -25.92
N ILE A 47 4.06 -16.23 -26.00
CA ILE A 47 3.76 -15.34 -24.90
C ILE A 47 2.26 -15.04 -24.83
N PHE A 48 1.63 -14.85 -26.00
CA PHE A 48 0.23 -14.44 -26.10
C PHE A 48 -0.63 -15.55 -26.72
N ASP A 49 -1.76 -15.81 -26.06
CA ASP A 49 -2.86 -16.56 -26.65
C ASP A 49 -3.69 -15.61 -27.53
N ARG A 50 -3.55 -15.79 -28.85
CA ARG A 50 -4.22 -14.96 -29.87
C ARG A 50 -5.62 -15.45 -30.21
N SER A 51 -6.07 -16.58 -29.63
CA SER A 51 -7.42 -17.11 -29.83
C SER A 51 -8.47 -16.38 -28.98
N THR A 52 -8.04 -15.63 -27.98
CA THR A 52 -8.91 -14.91 -27.05
C THR A 52 -9.10 -13.44 -27.42
N THR A 53 -10.25 -12.88 -27.07
CA THR A 53 -10.54 -11.44 -27.19
C THR A 53 -11.21 -10.96 -25.91
N PRO A 54 -10.59 -10.05 -25.12
CA PRO A 54 -9.25 -9.48 -25.33
C PRO A 54 -8.13 -10.52 -25.28
N ILE A 55 -6.97 -10.17 -25.85
CA ILE A 55 -5.80 -11.06 -25.89
C ILE A 55 -5.34 -11.39 -24.48
N SER A 56 -4.99 -12.66 -24.26
CA SER A 56 -4.51 -13.15 -22.94
C SER A 56 -3.07 -13.67 -23.03
N LEU A 57 -2.48 -13.96 -21.90
CA LEU A 57 -1.17 -14.60 -21.80
C LEU A 57 -1.31 -16.12 -21.77
N THR A 58 -0.30 -16.82 -22.29
CA THR A 58 -0.08 -18.23 -21.98
C THR A 58 0.51 -18.37 -20.57
N ALA A 59 0.63 -19.58 -20.03
CA ALA A 59 1.28 -19.81 -18.74
C ALA A 59 2.75 -19.39 -18.76
N GLU A 60 3.46 -19.72 -19.84
CA GLU A 60 4.84 -19.32 -20.08
C GLU A 60 4.94 -17.82 -20.33
N GLY A 61 3.94 -17.24 -21.02
CA GLY A 61 3.82 -15.82 -21.25
C GLY A 61 3.68 -15.01 -19.96
N GLN A 62 2.95 -15.52 -18.99
CA GLN A 62 2.83 -14.86 -17.67
C GLN A 62 4.21 -14.78 -17.00
N MET A 63 4.96 -15.90 -16.94
CA MET A 63 6.30 -15.91 -16.37
C MET A 63 7.25 -14.95 -17.11
N TYR A 64 7.15 -14.90 -18.45
CA TYR A 64 7.95 -13.99 -19.25
C TYR A 64 7.63 -12.53 -18.93
N ILE A 65 6.36 -12.14 -18.86
CA ILE A 65 5.92 -10.78 -18.61
C ILE A 65 6.31 -10.33 -17.18
N ASP A 66 6.14 -11.18 -16.18
CA ASP A 66 6.55 -10.88 -14.80
C ASP A 66 8.06 -10.60 -14.71
N THR A 67 8.85 -11.41 -15.42
CA THR A 67 10.31 -11.21 -15.49
C THR A 67 10.67 -9.96 -16.30
N ALA A 68 9.98 -9.74 -17.41
CA ALA A 68 10.21 -8.58 -18.28
C ALA A 68 9.91 -7.27 -17.55
N GLN A 69 8.84 -7.22 -16.77
CA GLN A 69 8.49 -6.06 -15.93
C GLN A 69 9.63 -5.72 -14.96
N ARG A 70 10.18 -6.71 -14.27
CA ARG A 70 11.31 -6.52 -13.35
C ARG A 70 12.55 -5.98 -14.05
N ILE A 71 12.89 -6.53 -15.21
CA ILE A 71 14.05 -6.09 -16.01
C ILE A 71 13.86 -4.66 -16.53
N LEU A 72 12.66 -4.32 -17.02
CA LEU A 72 12.34 -2.98 -17.50
C LEU A 72 12.51 -1.96 -16.39
N ARG A 73 11.99 -2.26 -15.22
CA ARG A 73 12.10 -1.40 -14.04
C ARG A 73 13.55 -1.23 -13.58
N LEU A 74 14.33 -2.31 -13.51
CA LEU A 74 15.77 -2.22 -13.18
C LEU A 74 16.53 -1.37 -14.20
N SER A 75 16.14 -1.44 -15.48
CA SER A 75 16.74 -0.58 -16.52
C SER A 75 16.39 0.88 -16.32
N GLU A 76 15.15 1.18 -15.97
CA GLU A 76 14.69 2.55 -15.66
C GLU A 76 15.39 3.10 -14.42
N GLN A 77 15.55 2.29 -13.38
CA GLN A 77 16.32 2.64 -12.19
C GLN A 77 17.80 2.93 -12.52
N LEU A 78 18.41 2.11 -13.37
CA LEU A 78 19.78 2.33 -13.81
C LEU A 78 19.91 3.61 -14.65
N GLU A 79 19.00 3.84 -15.57
CA GLU A 79 18.96 5.06 -16.40
C GLU A 79 18.77 6.29 -15.51
N SER A 80 17.84 6.24 -14.53
CA SER A 80 17.66 7.27 -13.52
C SER A 80 18.92 7.49 -12.69
N TYR A 81 19.56 6.41 -12.19
CA TYR A 81 20.81 6.52 -11.43
C TYR A 81 21.95 7.15 -12.26
N MET A 82 22.00 6.91 -13.56
CA MET A 82 23.02 7.50 -14.43
C MET A 82 22.70 8.98 -14.77
N ASP A 83 21.43 9.34 -14.88
CA ASP A 83 20.99 10.72 -15.04
C ASP A 83 21.08 11.50 -13.72
N ASP A 84 20.84 10.86 -12.58
CA ASP A 84 21.02 11.42 -11.24
C ASP A 84 22.45 11.87 -10.94
N ARG A 85 23.44 11.25 -11.55
CA ARG A 85 24.82 11.79 -11.50
C ARG A 85 24.98 13.11 -12.27
N ARG A 86 24.04 13.43 -13.15
CA ARG A 86 24.03 14.69 -13.91
C ARG A 86 23.02 15.71 -13.41
N ARG A 87 21.88 15.26 -12.82
CA ARG A 87 20.83 16.15 -12.29
C ARG A 87 20.01 15.41 -11.21
N LEU A 88 20.39 15.54 -9.98
CA LEU A 88 19.92 14.83 -8.78
C LEU A 88 18.45 15.02 -8.38
N HIS A 89 17.46 15.25 -9.26
CA HIS A 89 16.13 15.65 -8.75
C HIS A 89 14.91 15.28 -9.61
N THR A 90 14.99 14.30 -10.49
CA THR A 90 13.82 13.92 -11.30
C THR A 90 13.49 12.44 -11.14
N GLY A 91 12.22 12.12 -11.02
CA GLY A 91 11.79 10.72 -10.90
C GLY A 91 10.35 10.60 -10.47
N ARG A 92 9.85 9.37 -10.32
CA ARG A 92 8.55 9.07 -9.77
C ARG A 92 8.70 8.10 -8.62
N ILE A 93 8.04 8.39 -7.50
CA ILE A 93 7.95 7.50 -6.34
C ILE A 93 6.49 7.11 -6.15
N THR A 94 6.21 5.82 -6.16
CA THR A 94 4.87 5.29 -5.88
C THR A 94 4.84 4.71 -4.48
N VAL A 95 4.01 5.32 -3.61
CA VAL A 95 3.88 4.95 -2.20
C VAL A 95 2.53 4.27 -1.98
N GLY A 96 2.55 3.04 -1.50
CA GLY A 96 1.37 2.35 -1.01
C GLY A 96 1.18 2.58 0.48
N ALA A 97 -0.05 2.89 0.93
CA ALA A 97 -0.36 3.00 2.35
C ALA A 97 -1.85 2.80 2.65
N PRO A 98 -2.23 2.44 3.89
CA PRO A 98 -3.59 2.55 4.37
C PRO A 98 -4.08 3.99 4.36
N HIS A 99 -5.40 4.15 4.24
CA HIS A 99 -6.09 5.46 4.16
C HIS A 99 -5.59 6.48 5.19
N LEU A 100 -5.45 6.07 6.44
CA LEU A 100 -5.02 6.96 7.53
C LEU A 100 -3.69 7.66 7.24
N PHE A 101 -2.72 6.91 6.73
CA PHE A 101 -1.40 7.46 6.41
C PHE A 101 -1.41 8.32 5.15
N ILE A 102 -2.22 7.95 4.14
CA ILE A 102 -2.37 8.77 2.92
C ILE A 102 -2.94 10.15 3.24
N VAL A 103 -3.93 10.20 4.14
CA VAL A 103 -4.62 11.47 4.44
C VAL A 103 -3.87 12.32 5.46
N HIS A 104 -3.28 11.70 6.49
CA HIS A 104 -2.81 12.46 7.65
C HIS A 104 -1.29 12.52 7.81
N LEU A 105 -0.54 11.58 7.25
CA LEU A 105 0.92 11.52 7.45
C LEU A 105 1.70 11.84 6.18
N LEU A 106 1.40 11.17 5.08
CA LEU A 106 2.16 11.30 3.83
C LEU A 106 2.16 12.71 3.25
N PRO A 107 1.06 13.51 3.28
CA PRO A 107 1.09 14.86 2.72
C PRO A 107 2.13 15.77 3.37
N GLY A 108 2.31 15.67 4.69
CA GLY A 108 3.34 16.43 5.40
C GLY A 108 4.76 16.02 5.03
N ILE A 109 5.01 14.71 4.94
CA ILE A 109 6.32 14.16 4.54
C ILE A 109 6.65 14.53 3.09
N ILE A 110 5.70 14.34 2.17
CA ILE A 110 5.87 14.67 0.75
C ILE A 110 6.08 16.16 0.56
N GLY A 111 5.33 17.01 1.30
CA GLY A 111 5.51 18.46 1.25
C GLY A 111 6.93 18.88 1.59
N GLN A 112 7.47 18.38 2.70
CA GLN A 112 8.86 18.66 3.10
C GLN A 112 9.89 18.11 2.11
N PHE A 113 9.64 16.92 1.54
CA PHE A 113 10.52 16.32 0.56
C PHE A 113 10.56 17.15 -0.73
N THR A 114 9.42 17.60 -1.23
CA THR A 114 9.30 18.35 -2.50
C THR A 114 9.87 19.77 -2.42
N GLU A 115 10.05 20.34 -1.22
CA GLU A 115 10.80 21.60 -1.05
C GLU A 115 12.24 21.48 -1.56
N ASN A 116 12.88 20.32 -1.39
CA ASN A 116 14.25 20.09 -1.84
C ASN A 116 14.33 19.35 -3.18
N TYR A 117 13.29 18.62 -3.56
CA TYR A 117 13.24 17.71 -4.71
C TYR A 117 11.99 17.97 -5.55
N SER A 118 11.82 19.19 -6.01
CA SER A 118 10.59 19.69 -6.68
C SER A 118 10.23 19.00 -8.01
N GLN A 119 11.14 18.22 -8.58
CA GLN A 119 10.93 17.50 -9.84
C GLN A 119 10.65 16.01 -9.64
N VAL A 120 10.46 15.57 -8.39
CA VAL A 120 10.04 14.21 -8.09
C VAL A 120 8.53 14.14 -8.01
N ASP A 121 7.93 13.30 -8.85
CA ASP A 121 6.50 13.03 -8.85
C ASP A 121 6.16 11.95 -7.84
N PHE A 122 5.11 12.18 -7.04
CA PHE A 122 4.57 11.17 -6.13
C PHE A 122 3.25 10.61 -6.66
N SER A 123 3.13 9.27 -6.57
CA SER A 123 1.88 8.56 -6.78
C SER A 123 1.50 7.85 -5.50
N LEU A 124 0.30 8.08 -4.98
CA LEU A 124 -0.18 7.45 -3.76
C LEU A 124 -1.24 6.40 -4.09
N LEU A 125 -1.06 5.19 -3.56
CA LEU A 125 -1.99 4.08 -3.74
C LEU A 125 -2.54 3.65 -2.38
N GLU A 126 -3.86 3.73 -2.24
CA GLU A 126 -4.56 3.23 -1.06
C GLU A 126 -4.80 1.73 -1.21
N GLY A 127 -4.50 0.98 -0.16
CA GLY A 127 -4.76 -0.45 -0.11
C GLY A 127 -4.72 -1.02 1.31
N ASP A 128 -5.13 -2.26 1.44
CA ASP A 128 -4.88 -3.02 2.66
C ASP A 128 -3.46 -3.63 2.65
N THR A 129 -3.01 -4.07 3.83
CA THR A 129 -1.68 -4.64 4.03
C THR A 129 -1.33 -5.77 3.05
N VAL A 130 -2.31 -6.65 2.76
CA VAL A 130 -2.08 -7.80 1.88
C VAL A 130 -1.91 -7.35 0.44
N GLN A 131 -2.79 -6.49 -0.05
CA GLN A 131 -2.73 -5.93 -1.40
C GLN A 131 -1.43 -5.14 -1.63
N LEU A 132 -1.09 -4.26 -0.69
CA LEU A 132 0.12 -3.43 -0.81
C LEU A 132 1.39 -4.28 -0.80
N ARG A 133 1.43 -5.33 0.05
CA ARG A 133 2.54 -6.28 0.07
C ARG A 133 2.71 -6.99 -1.28
N GLU A 134 1.62 -7.48 -1.86
CA GLU A 134 1.67 -8.11 -3.18
C GLU A 134 2.15 -7.16 -4.27
N MET A 135 1.68 -5.91 -4.26
CA MET A 135 2.09 -4.88 -5.21
C MET A 135 3.58 -4.55 -5.06
N LEU A 136 4.10 -4.45 -3.83
CA LEU A 136 5.53 -4.22 -3.59
C LEU A 136 6.37 -5.39 -4.10
N LEU A 137 5.97 -6.64 -3.82
CA LEU A 137 6.69 -7.83 -4.29
C LEU A 137 6.66 -7.99 -5.83
N LYS A 138 5.65 -7.42 -6.50
CA LYS A 138 5.54 -7.37 -7.96
C LYS A 138 6.19 -6.14 -8.57
N ASP A 139 6.83 -5.31 -7.74
CA ASP A 139 7.42 -4.05 -8.17
C ASP A 139 6.41 -3.06 -8.80
N GLU A 140 5.14 -3.12 -8.43
CA GLU A 140 4.11 -2.18 -8.87
C GLU A 140 4.13 -0.86 -8.08
N ILE A 141 4.70 -0.89 -6.87
CA ILE A 141 4.95 0.27 -6.00
C ILE A 141 6.38 0.24 -5.48
N ASP A 142 6.93 1.39 -5.10
CA ASP A 142 8.32 1.53 -4.67
C ASP A 142 8.51 1.30 -3.18
N LEU A 143 7.53 1.73 -2.39
CA LEU A 143 7.56 1.56 -0.92
C LEU A 143 6.15 1.48 -0.34
N ILE A 144 6.08 0.86 0.84
CA ILE A 144 4.87 0.81 1.65
C ILE A 144 5.13 1.57 2.95
N LEU A 145 4.15 2.36 3.37
CA LEU A 145 4.05 2.84 4.75
C LEU A 145 2.95 2.04 5.45
N ASP A 146 3.31 1.22 6.42
CA ASP A 146 2.41 0.31 7.12
C ASP A 146 2.82 0.14 8.59
N THR A 147 1.97 -0.47 9.38
CA THR A 147 2.20 -0.84 10.79
C THR A 147 2.64 -2.29 10.96
N THR A 148 2.71 -3.06 9.87
CA THR A 148 3.04 -4.48 9.87
C THR A 148 4.54 -4.68 9.85
N GLU A 149 5.03 -5.61 10.66
CA GLU A 149 6.38 -6.14 10.53
C GLU A 149 6.41 -7.22 9.45
N TYR A 150 7.40 -7.12 8.56
CA TYR A 150 7.61 -8.05 7.45
C TYR A 150 8.86 -8.88 7.67
N GLU A 151 8.97 -9.99 6.96
CA GLU A 151 10.15 -10.87 7.00
C GLU A 151 11.37 -10.13 6.43
N PRO A 152 12.48 -10.01 7.20
CA PRO A 152 13.66 -9.24 6.77
C PRO A 152 14.31 -9.73 5.48
N GLU A 153 14.11 -11.01 5.13
CA GLU A 153 14.63 -11.62 3.92
C GLU A 153 13.92 -11.11 2.64
N LEU A 154 12.70 -10.60 2.81
CA LEU A 154 11.88 -10.15 1.69
C LEU A 154 11.88 -8.65 1.51
N MET A 155 12.05 -7.88 2.59
CA MET A 155 11.89 -6.41 2.57
C MET A 155 12.84 -5.72 3.52
N VAL A 156 13.42 -4.61 3.07
CA VAL A 156 14.14 -3.69 3.97
C VAL A 156 13.13 -2.80 4.67
N GLN A 157 13.21 -2.71 5.99
CA GLN A 157 12.27 -1.94 6.81
C GLN A 157 12.99 -0.83 7.57
N TYR A 158 12.35 0.33 7.61
CA TYR A 158 12.82 1.48 8.38
C TYR A 158 11.71 1.92 9.33
N LYS A 159 12.02 2.00 10.61
CA LYS A 159 11.09 2.55 11.61
C LYS A 159 10.98 4.06 11.42
N VAL A 160 9.77 4.55 11.13
CA VAL A 160 9.49 5.97 10.93
C VAL A 160 8.99 6.60 12.23
N LEU A 161 8.04 5.95 12.92
CA LEU A 161 7.47 6.43 14.17
C LEU A 161 6.88 5.26 14.98
N ASP A 162 6.57 5.53 16.24
CA ASP A 162 5.79 4.63 17.09
C ASP A 162 4.30 5.01 17.05
N GLU A 163 3.43 4.02 17.04
CA GLU A 163 1.99 4.18 17.07
C GLU A 163 1.43 3.69 18.41
N THR A 164 0.51 4.43 18.98
CA THR A 164 -0.21 4.02 20.20
C THR A 164 -1.72 3.91 19.92
N ILE A 165 -2.30 2.77 20.28
CA ILE A 165 -3.75 2.55 20.13
C ILE A 165 -4.47 3.17 21.31
N LEU A 166 -5.40 4.08 21.02
CA LEU A 166 -6.29 4.70 22.01
C LEU A 166 -7.71 4.16 21.84
N LEU A 167 -8.41 3.95 22.95
CA LEU A 167 -9.83 3.58 22.95
C LEU A 167 -10.69 4.85 22.92
N ALA A 168 -11.46 5.02 21.85
CA ALA A 168 -12.47 6.06 21.77
C ALA A 168 -13.80 5.57 22.39
N VAL A 169 -14.35 6.32 23.33
CA VAL A 169 -15.58 5.98 24.04
C VAL A 169 -16.58 7.13 23.91
N PRO A 170 -17.85 6.85 23.53
CA PRO A 170 -18.88 7.90 23.46
C PRO A 170 -18.98 8.68 24.78
N ALA A 171 -19.12 10.00 24.71
CA ALA A 171 -19.21 10.86 25.90
C ALA A 171 -20.34 10.47 26.85
N ALA A 172 -21.44 9.94 26.30
CA ALA A 172 -22.61 9.50 27.06
C ALA A 172 -22.43 8.14 27.75
N ASN A 173 -21.34 7.41 27.51
CA ASN A 173 -21.14 6.09 28.09
C ASN A 173 -21.00 6.18 29.63
N LYS A 174 -21.77 5.34 30.32
CA LYS A 174 -21.82 5.32 31.80
C LYS A 174 -20.47 4.95 32.46
N LEU A 175 -19.62 4.20 31.77
CA LEU A 175 -18.32 3.80 32.23
C LEU A 175 -17.36 5.00 32.41
N ASN A 176 -17.58 6.09 31.69
CA ASN A 176 -16.74 7.28 31.73
C ASN A 176 -16.61 7.84 33.16
N ARG A 177 -17.69 7.78 33.97
CA ARG A 177 -17.64 8.23 35.36
C ARG A 177 -16.74 7.36 36.24
N LYS A 178 -16.78 6.03 36.03
CA LYS A 178 -15.95 5.07 36.80
C LYS A 178 -14.49 5.08 36.38
N LEU A 179 -14.24 5.35 35.11
CA LEU A 179 -12.93 5.27 34.48
C LEU A 179 -12.33 6.65 34.19
N ALA A 180 -12.88 7.72 34.78
CA ALA A 180 -12.46 9.10 34.52
C ALA A 180 -10.95 9.35 34.71
N ARG A 181 -10.29 8.61 35.61
CA ARG A 181 -8.84 8.72 35.82
C ARG A 181 -7.98 8.26 34.66
N TYR A 182 -8.55 7.50 33.70
CA TYR A 182 -7.88 7.02 32.50
C TYR A 182 -8.21 7.85 31.25
N ALA A 183 -9.14 8.81 31.39
CA ALA A 183 -9.52 9.64 30.27
C ALA A 183 -8.40 10.63 29.95
N LEU A 184 -8.14 10.75 28.64
CA LEU A 184 -7.20 11.72 28.10
C LEU A 184 -7.96 12.95 27.61
N ALA A 185 -7.42 14.13 27.84
CA ALA A 185 -7.85 15.34 27.18
C ALA A 185 -7.29 15.40 25.75
N LEU A 186 -7.94 16.14 24.87
CA LEU A 186 -7.45 16.34 23.51
C LEU A 186 -6.01 16.89 23.51
N GLU A 187 -5.72 17.80 24.40
CA GLU A 187 -4.37 18.38 24.55
C GLU A 187 -3.32 17.33 24.92
N ASP A 188 -3.66 16.34 25.77
CA ASP A 188 -2.74 15.26 26.13
C ASP A 188 -2.36 14.41 24.91
N VAL A 189 -3.35 14.17 24.01
CA VAL A 189 -3.12 13.45 22.77
C VAL A 189 -2.29 14.29 21.78
N GLN A 190 -2.65 15.55 21.57
CA GLN A 190 -1.97 16.45 20.63
C GLN A 190 -0.51 16.75 21.00
N THR A 191 -0.21 16.79 22.29
CA THR A 191 1.15 17.09 22.78
C THR A 191 1.97 15.82 23.06
N GLY A 192 1.40 14.63 22.90
CA GLY A 192 2.07 13.37 23.22
C GLY A 192 2.23 13.08 24.71
N ARG A 193 1.66 13.91 25.60
CA ARG A 193 1.76 13.73 27.06
C ARG A 193 1.18 12.42 27.56
N PHE A 194 0.26 11.83 26.83
CA PHE A 194 -0.32 10.51 27.14
C PHE A 194 0.72 9.36 27.15
N LEU A 195 1.92 9.57 26.63
CA LEU A 195 3.04 8.64 26.68
C LEU A 195 3.84 8.72 27.99
N GLU A 196 3.55 9.71 28.85
CA GLU A 196 4.20 9.83 30.14
C GLU A 196 3.67 8.75 31.11
N ASP A 197 4.52 8.25 32.01
CA ASP A 197 4.22 7.17 32.98
C ASP A 197 3.01 7.44 33.88
N ARG A 198 2.62 8.70 34.06
CA ARG A 198 1.43 9.09 34.84
C ARG A 198 0.10 8.66 34.22
N PHE A 199 0.08 8.36 32.93
CA PHE A 199 -1.12 7.90 32.20
C PHE A 199 -1.16 6.40 32.16
N ALA A 200 -1.86 5.77 33.09
CA ALA A 200 -2.05 4.34 33.09
C ALA A 200 -3.02 3.90 31.94
N PRO A 201 -2.77 2.77 31.26
CA PRO A 201 -3.71 2.24 30.31
C PRO A 201 -5.05 1.90 30.98
N VAL A 202 -6.15 2.16 30.25
CA VAL A 202 -7.49 1.82 30.73
C VAL A 202 -7.64 0.30 30.84
N PRO A 203 -8.27 -0.23 31.92
CA PRO A 203 -8.56 -1.65 32.03
C PRO A 203 -9.63 -2.04 31.00
N LEU A 204 -9.16 -2.54 29.85
CA LEU A 204 -10.00 -2.83 28.67
C LEU A 204 -11.11 -3.85 28.97
N GLU A 205 -10.90 -4.76 29.90
CA GLU A 205 -11.89 -5.72 30.39
C GLU A 205 -13.15 -5.08 30.99
N SER A 206 -13.07 -3.81 31.41
CA SER A 206 -14.24 -3.05 31.88
C SER A 206 -15.28 -2.83 30.78
N PHE A 207 -14.88 -2.94 29.53
CA PHE A 207 -15.72 -2.74 28.34
C PHE A 207 -16.23 -4.06 27.73
N ARG A 208 -16.02 -5.21 28.36
CA ARG A 208 -16.42 -6.53 27.84
C ARG A 208 -17.90 -6.67 27.47
N GLU A 209 -18.75 -5.92 28.14
CA GLU A 209 -20.20 -5.93 27.89
C GLU A 209 -20.64 -4.89 26.85
N GLU A 210 -19.74 -3.98 26.50
CA GLU A 210 -20.01 -2.93 25.52
C GLU A 210 -19.95 -3.44 24.08
N ARG A 211 -20.60 -2.71 23.16
CA ARG A 211 -20.57 -3.00 21.74
C ARG A 211 -19.44 -2.22 21.08
N PHE A 212 -18.62 -2.91 20.29
CA PHE A 212 -17.46 -2.34 19.62
C PHE A 212 -17.76 -2.03 18.14
N LEU A 213 -17.24 -0.90 17.67
CA LEU A 213 -17.04 -0.62 16.27
C LEU A 213 -15.67 -1.18 15.87
N MET A 214 -15.67 -2.12 14.95
CA MET A 214 -14.45 -2.83 14.54
C MET A 214 -14.14 -2.55 13.06
N GLN A 215 -12.88 -2.58 12.69
CA GLN A 215 -12.53 -2.67 11.27
C GLN A 215 -12.87 -4.06 10.72
N ARG A 216 -12.97 -4.17 9.39
CA ARG A 216 -13.21 -5.46 8.71
C ARG A 216 -12.00 -6.38 8.87
N LYS A 217 -12.26 -7.70 8.80
CA LYS A 217 -11.21 -8.71 8.71
C LYS A 217 -10.29 -8.42 7.53
N GLY A 218 -9.00 -8.64 7.72
CA GLY A 218 -7.96 -8.34 6.72
C GLY A 218 -7.28 -6.99 6.92
N GLN A 219 -7.85 -6.12 7.77
CA GLN A 219 -7.20 -4.86 8.15
C GLN A 219 -6.42 -5.03 9.45
N ASP A 220 -5.27 -4.38 9.55
CA ASP A 220 -4.35 -4.48 10.68
C ASP A 220 -5.03 -4.15 12.01
N MET A 221 -5.74 -3.02 12.10
CA MET A 221 -6.42 -2.59 13.33
C MET A 221 -7.47 -3.62 13.80
N HIS A 222 -8.11 -4.39 12.91
CA HIS A 222 -8.99 -5.49 13.32
C HIS A 222 -8.24 -6.52 14.15
N SER A 223 -7.12 -7.00 13.62
CA SER A 223 -6.32 -8.05 14.26
C SER A 223 -5.73 -7.58 15.58
N ARG A 224 -5.22 -6.35 15.61
CA ARG A 224 -4.64 -5.71 16.81
C ARG A 224 -5.69 -5.48 17.89
N SER A 225 -6.86 -4.93 17.54
CA SER A 225 -7.95 -4.72 18.51
C SER A 225 -8.45 -6.04 19.09
N LEU A 226 -8.57 -7.07 18.25
CA LEU A 226 -8.98 -8.40 18.70
C LEU A 226 -7.93 -9.02 19.65
N ALA A 227 -6.65 -8.88 19.34
CA ALA A 227 -5.55 -9.36 20.17
C ALA A 227 -5.55 -8.67 21.54
N LEU A 228 -5.76 -7.34 21.59
CA LEU A 228 -5.87 -6.58 22.84
C LEU A 228 -7.04 -7.06 23.72
N CYS A 229 -8.23 -7.26 23.13
CA CYS A 229 -9.38 -7.76 23.87
C CYS A 229 -9.14 -9.19 24.41
N ARG A 230 -8.55 -10.06 23.58
CA ARG A 230 -8.20 -11.44 24.00
C ARG A 230 -7.16 -11.48 25.12
N ALA A 231 -6.16 -10.63 25.06
CA ALA A 231 -5.17 -10.49 26.13
C ALA A 231 -5.81 -10.07 27.46
N CYS A 232 -6.96 -9.34 27.41
CA CYS A 232 -7.77 -8.96 28.57
C CYS A 232 -8.89 -10.00 28.90
N GLY A 233 -8.85 -11.19 28.29
CA GLY A 233 -9.73 -12.31 28.62
C GLY A 233 -11.16 -12.20 28.09
N PHE A 234 -11.39 -11.48 26.97
CA PHE A 234 -12.72 -11.43 26.36
C PHE A 234 -12.65 -11.26 24.82
N GLU A 235 -13.74 -11.61 24.16
CA GLU A 235 -13.98 -11.32 22.74
C GLU A 235 -14.90 -10.09 22.63
N PRO A 236 -14.57 -9.09 21.75
CA PRO A 236 -15.39 -7.90 21.63
C PRO A 236 -16.74 -8.22 20.97
N LYS A 237 -17.81 -7.67 21.53
CA LYS A 237 -19.17 -7.75 20.94
C LYS A 237 -19.23 -6.77 19.77
N SER A 238 -18.90 -7.23 18.55
CA SER A 238 -18.90 -6.37 17.37
C SER A 238 -20.33 -5.94 17.00
N TYR A 239 -20.50 -4.61 16.84
CA TYR A 239 -21.76 -4.00 16.42
C TYR A 239 -21.76 -3.66 14.93
N LEU A 240 -20.68 -3.06 14.46
CA LEU A 240 -20.47 -2.71 13.06
C LEU A 240 -19.02 -3.06 12.65
N HIS A 241 -18.87 -3.43 11.38
CA HIS A 241 -17.58 -3.59 10.75
C HIS A 241 -17.41 -2.51 9.68
N LEU A 242 -16.35 -1.71 9.80
CA LEU A 242 -16.11 -0.52 8.99
C LEU A 242 -14.79 -0.66 8.23
N ASN A 243 -14.71 -0.02 7.07
CA ASN A 243 -13.46 -0.01 6.28
C ASN A 243 -12.48 1.06 6.80
N GLN A 244 -13.02 2.20 7.25
CA GLN A 244 -12.22 3.37 7.60
C GLN A 244 -12.28 3.65 9.10
N LEU A 245 -11.12 3.85 9.71
CA LEU A 245 -11.00 4.17 11.15
C LEU A 245 -11.64 5.52 11.47
N VAL A 246 -11.52 6.49 10.56
CA VAL A 246 -12.15 7.82 10.71
C VAL A 246 -13.66 7.70 10.82
N THR A 247 -14.29 6.84 10.02
CA THR A 247 -15.73 6.59 10.09
C THR A 247 -16.12 6.00 11.45
N ALA A 248 -15.31 5.09 12.01
CA ALA A 248 -15.55 4.54 13.33
C ALA A 248 -15.49 5.63 14.42
N LEU A 249 -14.50 6.53 14.33
CA LEU A 249 -14.36 7.65 15.24
C LEU A 249 -15.55 8.62 15.17
N ASP A 250 -16.01 8.96 13.96
CA ASP A 250 -17.15 9.84 13.76
C ASP A 250 -18.45 9.25 14.31
N LEU A 251 -18.67 7.95 14.10
CA LEU A 251 -19.81 7.24 14.70
C LEU A 251 -19.73 7.16 16.23
N THR A 252 -18.53 7.11 16.80
CA THR A 252 -18.35 7.12 18.25
C THR A 252 -18.73 8.47 18.88
N ARG A 253 -18.67 9.56 18.11
CA ARG A 253 -19.06 10.90 18.57
C ARG A 253 -20.57 11.11 18.64
N GLN A 254 -21.36 10.32 17.91
CA GLN A 254 -22.83 10.37 17.90
C GLN A 254 -23.44 9.55 19.05
#